data_c3e14fedea8df4921a370c68999a8dd7
#
_entry.id   c3e14fedea8df4921a370c68999a8dd7
#
_cell.length_a   1.000
_cell.length_b   1.000
_cell.length_c   1.000
_cell.angle_alpha   90.00
_cell.angle_beta   90.00
_cell.angle_gamma   90.00
#
_symmetry.space_group_name_H-M   'P 1'
#
loop_
_entity.id
_entity.type
_entity.pdbx_description
1 polymer ?
#
loop_
_entity_poly.entity_id
_entity_poly.type
_entity_poly.pdbx_seq_one_letter_code
_entity_poly.pdbx_strand_id
1 'polypeptide(L)'
;IQTHIHKIQVSFGDKEVHLDDLNIAYQEERGSVKILIIEDSLSNIRKVIGDQSPLIFDILPLSLEELFIYEVGGEDDDVQKLIF
;
A
#
# COMPACT_ATOMS: atom_id res chain seq x y z
N ILE A 1 -15.22 -9.79 -9.05
CA ILE A 1 -14.66 -9.62 -7.72
C ILE A 1 -13.82 -8.36 -7.69
N GLN A 2 -14.10 -7.54 -6.74
CA GLN A 2 -13.34 -6.32 -6.57
C GLN A 2 -12.20 -6.53 -5.62
N THR A 3 -11.05 -6.05 -6.02
CA THR A 3 -9.87 -6.11 -5.19
C THR A 3 -9.79 -4.86 -4.36
N HIS A 4 -9.57 -5.04 -3.06
CA HIS A 4 -9.38 -3.92 -2.15
C HIS A 4 -7.90 -3.68 -1.83
N ILE A 5 -7.02 -4.22 -2.66
CA ILE A 5 -5.59 -4.05 -2.46
C ILE A 5 -5.06 -3.13 -3.52
N HIS A 6 -4.35 -2.11 -3.10
CA HIS A 6 -3.81 -1.10 -3.99
C HIS A 6 -2.38 -0.79 -3.65
N LYS A 7 -1.59 -0.55 -4.68
CA LYS A 7 -0.19 -0.18 -4.52
C LYS A 7 -0.06 1.31 -4.74
N ILE A 8 0.45 2.00 -3.76
CA ILE A 8 0.49 3.46 -3.76
C ILE A 8 1.93 3.93 -3.59
N GLN A 9 2.32 4.88 -4.42
CA GLN A 9 3.60 5.55 -4.27
C GLN A 9 3.32 6.95 -3.75
N VAL A 10 3.89 7.29 -2.61
CA VAL A 10 3.55 8.54 -1.97
C VAL A 10 4.77 9.16 -1.32
N SER A 11 4.82 10.48 -1.31
CA SER A 11 5.85 11.20 -0.59
C SER A 11 5.21 12.38 0.11
N PHE A 12 5.55 12.56 1.39
CA PHE A 12 5.04 13.68 2.16
C PHE A 12 6.16 14.67 2.50
N GLY A 13 7.35 14.43 1.96
CA GLY A 13 8.48 15.26 2.32
C GLY A 13 8.89 15.02 3.76
N ASP A 14 9.08 16.10 4.49
CA ASP A 14 9.47 16.00 5.89
C ASP A 14 8.30 16.03 6.85
N LYS A 15 7.09 16.04 6.33
CA LYS A 15 5.92 16.12 7.20
C LYS A 15 5.70 14.82 7.95
N GLU A 16 5.21 14.95 9.16
CA GLU A 16 4.75 13.83 9.93
C GLU A 16 3.36 13.44 9.45
N VAL A 17 3.15 12.15 9.21
CA VAL A 17 1.86 11.70 8.69
C VAL A 17 1.31 10.58 9.55
N HIS A 18 0.00 10.45 9.48
CA HIS A 18 -0.72 9.44 10.25
C HIS A 18 -1.53 8.59 9.31
N LEU A 19 -1.13 7.35 9.16
CA LEU A 19 -1.78 6.41 8.26
C LEU A 19 -2.52 5.31 9.02
N ASP A 20 -2.83 5.57 10.29
CA ASP A 20 -3.45 4.57 11.14
C ASP A 20 -4.85 4.18 10.68
N ASP A 21 -5.49 5.06 9.92
CA ASP A 21 -6.83 4.79 9.41
C ASP A 21 -6.83 3.90 8.18
N LEU A 22 -5.65 3.52 7.72
CA LEU A 22 -5.51 2.65 6.55
C LEU A 22 -4.96 1.30 6.99
N ASN A 23 -5.42 0.27 6.31
CA ASN A 23 -4.94 -1.08 6.57
C ASN A 23 -3.76 -1.35 5.65
N ILE A 24 -2.55 -1.07 6.12
CA ILE A 24 -1.35 -1.20 5.32
C ILE A 24 -0.79 -2.60 5.47
N ALA A 25 -0.79 -3.35 4.37
CA ALA A 25 -0.30 -4.71 4.37
C ALA A 25 1.22 -4.75 4.28
N TYR A 26 1.82 -3.76 3.62
CA TYR A 26 3.26 -3.75 3.41
C TYR A 26 3.69 -2.33 3.10
N GLN A 27 4.87 -1.95 3.58
CA GLN A 27 5.39 -0.65 3.21
C GLN A 27 6.89 -0.71 3.05
N GLU A 28 7.38 0.11 2.15
CA GLU A 28 8.80 0.19 1.83
C GLU A 28 9.14 1.65 1.69
N GLU A 29 10.30 2.05 2.21
CA GLU A 29 10.74 3.43 2.10
C GLU A 29 12.00 3.51 1.25
N ARG A 30 12.00 4.48 0.35
CA ARG A 30 13.16 4.76 -0.48
C ARG A 30 13.38 6.27 -0.48
N GLY A 31 14.27 6.72 0.41
CA GLY A 31 14.44 8.15 0.60
C GLY A 31 13.19 8.75 1.18
N SER A 32 12.66 9.77 0.54
CA SER A 32 11.44 10.42 0.99
C SER A 32 10.19 9.81 0.39
N VAL A 33 10.34 8.77 -0.44
CA VAL A 33 9.21 8.13 -1.12
C VAL A 33 8.87 6.84 -0.40
N LYS A 34 7.57 6.60 -0.24
CA LYS A 34 7.06 5.37 0.35
C LYS A 34 6.24 4.62 -0.67
N ILE A 35 6.44 3.31 -0.72
CA ILE A 35 5.61 2.42 -1.52
C ILE A 35 4.75 1.64 -0.54
N LEU A 36 3.45 1.79 -0.65
CA LEU A 36 2.51 1.19 0.28
C LEU A 36 1.61 0.20 -0.44
N ILE A 37 1.44 -0.95 0.16
CA ILE A 37 0.41 -1.89 -0.28
C ILE A 37 -0.71 -1.77 0.74
N ILE A 38 -1.84 -1.24 0.32
CA ILE A 38 -2.92 -0.90 1.22
C ILE A 38 -4.16 -1.74 0.91
N GLU A 39 -4.66 -2.38 1.93
CA GLU A 39 -5.85 -3.22 1.82
C GLU A 39 -7.05 -2.40 2.26
N ASP A 40 -7.53 -1.57 1.36
CA ASP A 40 -8.60 -0.65 1.63
C ASP A 40 -9.22 -0.18 0.32
N SER A 41 -10.36 0.48 0.40
CA SER A 41 -10.97 1.02 -0.81
C SER A 41 -10.16 2.21 -1.32
N LEU A 42 -10.19 2.41 -2.62
CA LEU A 42 -9.44 3.50 -3.22
C LEU A 42 -9.95 4.86 -2.75
N SER A 43 -11.25 4.97 -2.54
CA SER A 43 -11.80 6.24 -2.09
C SER A 43 -11.32 6.56 -0.67
N ASN A 44 -11.21 5.56 0.20
CA ASN A 44 -10.71 5.79 1.54
C ASN A 44 -9.23 6.15 1.52
N ILE A 45 -8.47 5.49 0.65
CA ILE A 45 -7.05 5.79 0.50
C ILE A 45 -6.86 7.23 0.05
N ARG A 46 -7.62 7.65 -0.93
CA ARG A 46 -7.52 9.02 -1.42
C ARG A 46 -7.91 10.04 -0.36
N LYS A 47 -8.89 9.70 0.45
CA LYS A 47 -9.33 10.59 1.49
C LYS A 47 -8.28 10.75 2.56
N VAL A 48 -7.78 9.64 3.08
CA VAL A 48 -6.83 9.67 4.20
C VAL A 48 -5.50 10.29 3.76
N ILE A 49 -4.98 9.84 2.63
CA ILE A 49 -3.71 10.35 2.15
C ILE A 49 -3.85 11.77 1.62
N GLY A 50 -4.92 12.03 0.89
CA GLY A 50 -5.13 13.35 0.31
C GLY A 50 -5.28 14.43 1.37
N ASP A 51 -5.89 14.10 2.51
CA ASP A 51 -6.06 15.08 3.57
C ASP A 51 -4.73 15.52 4.18
N GLN A 52 -3.67 14.77 3.95
CA GLN A 52 -2.37 15.09 4.52
C GLN A 52 -1.45 15.78 3.52
N SER A 53 -1.99 16.18 2.38
CA SER A 53 -1.29 17.00 1.38
C SER A 53 0.03 16.38 0.94
N PRO A 54 -0.02 15.23 0.28
CA PRO A 54 1.21 14.60 -0.19
C PRO A 54 1.87 15.39 -1.31
N LEU A 55 3.17 15.30 -1.40
CA LEU A 55 3.91 15.89 -2.51
C LEU A 55 3.77 15.02 -3.76
N ILE A 56 3.74 13.70 -3.56
CA ILE A 56 3.58 12.73 -4.62
C ILE A 56 2.53 11.74 -4.17
N PHE A 57 1.60 11.42 -5.07
CA PHE A 57 0.58 10.43 -4.78
C PHE A 57 0.21 9.76 -6.09
N ASP A 58 0.71 8.55 -6.30
CA ASP A 58 0.48 7.79 -7.52
C ASP A 58 -0.07 6.42 -7.17
N ILE A 59 -1.03 5.98 -7.96
CA ILE A 59 -1.55 4.63 -7.85
C ILE A 59 -0.81 3.78 -8.88
N LEU A 60 -0.10 2.77 -8.39
CA LEU A 60 0.73 1.93 -9.24
C LEU A 60 0.00 0.64 -9.57
N PRO A 61 0.32 0.02 -10.71
CA PRO A 61 -0.29 -1.25 -11.06
C PRO A 61 0.24 -2.36 -10.16
N LEU A 62 -0.63 -3.32 -9.88
CA LEU A 62 -0.26 -4.53 -9.16
C LEU A 62 -0.26 -5.68 -10.14
N SER A 63 0.79 -6.49 -10.13
CA SER A 63 0.81 -7.68 -10.93
C SER A 63 -0.06 -8.75 -10.27
N LEU A 64 -0.38 -9.79 -11.05
CA LEU A 64 -1.13 -10.90 -10.49
C LEU A 64 -0.36 -11.59 -9.38
N GLU A 65 0.96 -11.67 -9.53
CA GLU A 65 1.80 -12.26 -8.51
C GLU A 65 1.72 -11.46 -7.21
N GLU A 66 1.80 -10.15 -7.32
CA GLU A 66 1.73 -9.29 -6.15
C GLU A 66 0.36 -9.41 -5.47
N LEU A 67 -0.70 -9.43 -6.27
CA LEU A 67 -2.04 -9.60 -5.73
C LEU A 67 -2.14 -10.90 -4.95
N PHE A 68 -1.62 -11.98 -5.52
CA PHE A 68 -1.69 -13.26 -4.87
C PHE A 68 -0.93 -13.24 -3.54
N ILE A 69 0.25 -12.65 -3.54
CA ILE A 69 1.07 -12.59 -2.32
C ILE A 69 0.36 -11.82 -1.21
N TYR A 70 -0.20 -10.67 -1.54
CA TYR A 70 -0.77 -9.82 -0.50
C TYR A 70 -2.17 -10.21 -0.08
N GLU A 71 -2.93 -10.88 -0.94
CA GLU A 71 -4.24 -11.35 -0.56
C GLU A 71 -4.21 -12.65 0.21
N VAL A 72 -3.24 -13.51 -0.12
CA VAL A 72 -3.16 -14.83 0.48
C VAL A 72 -2.05 -14.90 1.50
N GLY A 73 -0.89 -14.37 1.13
CA GLY A 73 0.32 -14.52 1.94
C GLY A 73 0.30 -13.74 3.24
N GLY A 74 -0.54 -12.72 3.32
CA GLY A 74 -0.59 -11.92 4.53
C GLY A 74 -1.05 -12.70 5.74
N GLU A 75 -1.72 -13.82 5.51
CA GLU A 75 -2.24 -14.62 6.60
C GLU A 75 -1.40 -15.84 6.89
N ASP A 76 -0.43 -16.16 6.04
CA ASP A 76 0.28 -17.40 6.15
C ASP A 76 1.72 -17.24 5.64
N ASP A 77 2.66 -17.37 6.56
CA ASP A 77 4.07 -17.26 6.21
C ASP A 77 4.53 -18.35 5.27
N ASP A 78 3.83 -19.47 5.25
CA ASP A 78 4.22 -20.60 4.41
C ASP A 78 4.12 -20.25 2.93
N VAL A 79 3.23 -19.34 2.58
CA VAL A 79 3.08 -18.94 1.20
C VAL A 79 4.35 -18.26 0.72
N GLN A 80 4.95 -17.46 1.56
CA GLN A 80 6.19 -16.79 1.21
C GLN A 80 7.32 -17.79 0.97
N LYS A 81 7.32 -18.87 1.71
CA LYS A 81 8.34 -19.88 1.55
C LYS A 81 8.20 -20.64 0.23
N LEU A 82 6.98 -20.77 -0.24
CA LEU A 82 6.74 -21.47 -1.49
C LEU A 82 7.19 -20.70 -2.70
N ILE A 83 7.31 -19.39 -2.58
CA ILE A 83 7.68 -18.53 -3.70
C ILE A 83 9.18 -18.59 -3.96
N PHE A 84 9.94 -18.99 -2.99
CA PHE A 84 11.40 -19.08 -3.14
C PHE A 84 11.87 -20.53 -3.31
#